data_8242346461c2494117d5cf9f6e402142
#
_entry.id   8242346461c2494117d5cf9f6e402142
#
_cell.length_a   1.000
_cell.length_b   1.000
_cell.length_c   1.000
_cell.angle_alpha   90.00
_cell.angle_beta   90.00
_cell.angle_gamma   90.00
#
_symmetry.space_group_name_H-M   'P 1'
#
loop_
_entity.id
_entity.type
_entity.pdbx_description
1 polymer ?
#
loop_
_entity_poly.entity_id
_entity_poly.type
_entity_poly.pdbx_seq_one_letter_code
_entity_poly.pdbx_strand_id
1 'polypeptide(L)'
;MNIDEQVSTAKRRLLVRSPFWGTVILNTPMKVTRSVPTAATDGRTIFLNPDFIGKLNVAKTEFALAHEGGHIILEHPLRLGHRIPRIANMAADYCLNHMLVEDGMTFIEGGCLDPRYTTTMEQVYEMLLSEQEKGDGAGEGEGEGESESDGDGGIGPDLMPANMSDMEQQVHTQKIRQIVAQAATVARMAGKMSAGLERLVNEVLQPKVLWADVLRNFMQATSRDDESWSRRNRRFTEVYLPDSYSLRLGSL
;
A
#
# COMPACT_ATOMS: atom_id res chain seq x y z
N MET A 1 -21.19 19.48 16.17
CA MET A 1 -21.32 18.01 16.16
C MET A 1 -20.11 17.47 16.91
N ASN A 2 -20.29 16.52 17.81
CA ASN A 2 -19.14 15.88 18.48
C ASN A 2 -18.36 15.06 17.43
N ILE A 3 -17.03 14.92 17.61
CA ILE A 3 -16.14 14.17 16.72
C ILE A 3 -16.60 12.72 16.53
N ASP A 4 -16.98 12.06 17.62
CA ASP A 4 -17.47 10.67 17.57
C ASP A 4 -18.78 10.57 16.74
N GLU A 5 -19.65 11.54 16.86
CA GLU A 5 -20.88 11.62 16.09
C GLU A 5 -20.60 11.90 14.60
N GLN A 6 -19.64 12.79 14.30
CA GLN A 6 -19.21 13.10 12.95
C GLN A 6 -18.61 11.88 12.25
N VAL A 7 -17.64 11.20 12.89
CA VAL A 7 -17.01 9.98 12.39
C VAL A 7 -18.03 8.86 12.23
N SER A 8 -18.93 8.68 13.20
CA SER A 8 -20.01 7.68 13.11
C SER A 8 -20.98 7.97 11.96
N THR A 9 -21.29 9.24 11.72
CA THR A 9 -22.13 9.65 10.59
C THR A 9 -21.42 9.43 9.26
N ALA A 10 -20.15 9.78 9.14
CA ALA A 10 -19.35 9.53 7.95
C ALA A 10 -19.27 8.02 7.64
N LYS A 11 -19.01 7.17 8.63
CA LYS A 11 -19.01 5.70 8.46
C LYS A 11 -20.34 5.16 7.92
N ARG A 12 -21.47 5.60 8.50
CA ARG A 12 -22.81 5.19 8.02
C ARG A 12 -23.07 5.64 6.60
N ARG A 13 -22.66 6.86 6.24
CA ARG A 13 -22.83 7.38 4.89
C ARG A 13 -21.96 6.64 3.88
N LEU A 14 -20.70 6.33 4.23
CA LEU A 14 -19.81 5.50 3.40
C LEU A 14 -20.43 4.14 3.10
N LEU A 15 -21.02 3.45 4.09
CA LEU A 15 -21.68 2.17 3.87
C LEU A 15 -22.81 2.24 2.82
N VAL A 16 -23.53 3.36 2.80
CA VAL A 16 -24.65 3.54 1.88
C VAL A 16 -24.17 4.05 0.51
N ARG A 17 -23.25 5.02 0.49
CA ARG A 17 -22.83 5.70 -0.75
C ARG A 17 -21.73 4.95 -1.48
N SER A 18 -20.72 4.48 -0.76
CA SER A 18 -19.59 3.72 -1.27
C SER A 18 -19.34 2.49 -0.39
N PRO A 19 -20.11 1.40 -0.59
CA PRO A 19 -20.10 0.22 0.27
C PRO A 19 -18.74 -0.45 0.36
N PHE A 20 -17.89 -0.34 -0.67
CA PHE A 20 -16.51 -0.82 -0.64
C PHE A 20 -15.74 -0.14 0.49
N TRP A 21 -15.62 1.19 0.43
CA TRP A 21 -14.89 1.97 1.43
C TRP A 21 -15.53 1.88 2.81
N GLY A 22 -16.88 1.90 2.86
CA GLY A 22 -17.61 1.70 4.12
C GLY A 22 -17.25 0.38 4.81
N THR A 23 -17.13 -0.70 4.05
CA THR A 23 -16.74 -2.02 4.58
C THR A 23 -15.28 -2.04 5.04
N VAL A 24 -14.37 -1.44 4.28
CA VAL A 24 -12.96 -1.28 4.68
C VAL A 24 -12.88 -0.54 6.02
N ILE A 25 -13.54 0.61 6.12
CA ILE A 25 -13.50 1.48 7.30
C ILE A 25 -14.14 0.84 8.54
N LEU A 26 -15.16 0.01 8.38
CA LEU A 26 -15.75 -0.73 9.50
C LEU A 26 -14.83 -1.81 10.06
N ASN A 27 -13.99 -2.39 9.21
CA ASN A 27 -13.04 -3.43 9.60
C ASN A 27 -11.68 -2.87 10.07
N THR A 28 -11.51 -1.53 10.06
CA THR A 28 -10.27 -0.87 10.43
C THR A 28 -10.40 -0.23 11.82
N PRO A 29 -9.52 -0.56 12.77
CA PRO A 29 -9.45 0.12 14.06
C PRO A 29 -9.17 1.61 13.91
N MET A 30 -9.77 2.43 14.78
CA MET A 30 -9.56 3.88 14.79
C MET A 30 -9.25 4.38 16.18
N LYS A 31 -8.40 5.41 16.27
CA LYS A 31 -8.03 6.06 17.52
C LYS A 31 -8.05 7.58 17.34
N VAL A 32 -8.82 8.27 18.18
CA VAL A 32 -8.80 9.74 18.23
C VAL A 32 -7.63 10.17 19.10
N THR A 33 -6.75 11.02 18.56
CA THR A 33 -5.53 11.48 19.24
C THR A 33 -5.05 12.81 18.67
N ARG A 34 -4.38 13.62 19.49
CA ARG A 34 -3.67 14.84 19.05
C ARG A 34 -2.20 14.61 18.74
N SER A 35 -1.73 13.34 18.74
CA SER A 35 -0.34 13.01 18.43
C SER A 35 -0.01 13.11 16.93
N VAL A 36 -1.01 13.22 16.07
CA VAL A 36 -0.87 13.44 14.64
C VAL A 36 -1.45 14.80 14.26
N PRO A 37 -0.90 15.49 13.24
CA PRO A 37 -1.39 16.83 12.86
C PRO A 37 -2.78 16.79 12.22
N THR A 38 -3.08 15.78 11.42
CA THR A 38 -4.31 15.63 10.64
C THR A 38 -4.96 14.26 10.90
N ALA A 39 -4.91 13.38 9.93
CA ALA A 39 -5.14 11.95 10.06
C ALA A 39 -3.84 11.23 9.68
N ALA A 40 -3.66 9.99 10.12
CA ALA A 40 -2.49 9.19 9.78
C ALA A 40 -2.76 7.70 9.99
N THR A 41 -1.94 6.84 9.38
CA THR A 41 -2.01 5.40 9.62
C THR A 41 -0.63 4.76 9.79
N ASP A 42 -0.57 3.74 10.66
CA ASP A 42 0.57 2.83 10.81
C ASP A 42 0.44 1.55 9.96
N GLY A 43 -0.55 1.52 9.07
CA GLY A 43 -0.92 0.34 8.28
C GLY A 43 -1.93 -0.59 8.96
N ARG A 44 -2.24 -0.40 10.24
CA ARG A 44 -3.20 -1.22 11.01
C ARG A 44 -4.34 -0.39 11.59
N THR A 45 -4.03 0.81 12.04
CA THR A 45 -4.92 1.69 12.79
C THR A 45 -4.96 3.06 12.14
N ILE A 46 -6.13 3.64 12.06
CA ILE A 46 -6.31 5.03 11.64
C ILE A 46 -6.27 5.92 12.87
N PHE A 47 -5.39 6.90 12.88
CA PHE A 47 -5.29 7.94 13.90
C PHE A 47 -5.95 9.21 13.39
N LEU A 48 -6.83 9.80 14.18
CA LEU A 48 -7.61 10.97 13.79
C LEU A 48 -7.36 12.11 14.77
N ASN A 49 -6.87 13.24 14.26
CA ASN A 49 -6.78 14.45 15.08
C ASN A 49 -8.17 15.09 15.21
N PRO A 50 -8.69 15.26 16.44
CA PRO A 50 -10.01 15.82 16.63
C PRO A 50 -10.14 17.27 16.13
N ASP A 51 -9.05 18.06 16.23
CA ASP A 51 -9.05 19.47 15.83
C ASP A 51 -9.07 19.60 14.29
N PHE A 52 -8.48 18.64 13.57
CA PHE A 52 -8.56 18.55 12.11
C PHE A 52 -9.95 18.07 11.65
N ILE A 53 -10.41 16.93 12.16
CA ILE A 53 -11.72 16.36 11.80
C ILE A 53 -12.85 17.35 12.11
N GLY A 54 -12.76 18.08 13.22
CA GLY A 54 -13.77 19.08 13.61
C GLY A 54 -13.92 20.26 12.64
N LYS A 55 -12.89 20.55 11.83
CA LYS A 55 -12.94 21.56 10.75
C LYS A 55 -13.59 21.05 9.47
N LEU A 56 -13.68 19.74 9.29
CA LEU A 56 -14.22 19.12 8.09
C LEU A 56 -15.75 19.02 8.17
N ASN A 57 -16.41 19.11 7.03
CA ASN A 57 -17.78 18.65 6.92
C ASN A 57 -17.84 17.11 6.78
N VAL A 58 -19.02 16.51 6.89
CA VAL A 58 -19.19 15.05 6.85
C VAL A 58 -18.65 14.44 5.55
N ALA A 59 -18.83 15.10 4.38
CA ALA A 59 -18.35 14.58 3.11
C ALA A 59 -16.82 14.56 3.01
N LYS A 60 -16.15 15.58 3.52
CA LYS A 60 -14.68 15.61 3.64
C LYS A 60 -14.18 14.63 4.70
N THR A 61 -14.96 14.39 5.77
CA THR A 61 -14.63 13.32 6.74
C THR A 61 -14.74 11.94 6.11
N GLU A 62 -15.74 11.69 5.24
CA GLU A 62 -15.85 10.47 4.45
C GLU A 62 -14.57 10.26 3.61
N PHE A 63 -14.09 11.32 2.94
CA PHE A 63 -12.88 11.29 2.14
C PHE A 63 -11.65 10.97 3.01
N ALA A 64 -11.44 11.68 4.13
CA ALA A 64 -10.30 11.44 5.02
C ALA A 64 -10.27 9.99 5.54
N LEU A 65 -11.42 9.44 5.94
CA LEU A 65 -11.50 8.05 6.39
C LEU A 65 -11.16 7.06 5.27
N ALA A 66 -11.70 7.27 4.06
CA ALA A 66 -11.42 6.41 2.93
C ALA A 66 -9.97 6.50 2.47
N HIS A 67 -9.35 7.68 2.57
CA HIS A 67 -7.94 7.91 2.29
C HIS A 67 -7.05 7.08 3.22
N GLU A 68 -7.22 7.21 4.53
CA GLU A 68 -6.44 6.40 5.49
C GLU A 68 -6.69 4.89 5.31
N GLY A 69 -7.95 4.51 5.04
CA GLY A 69 -8.29 3.13 4.71
C GLY A 69 -7.62 2.63 3.44
N GLY A 70 -7.46 3.50 2.45
CA GLY A 70 -6.75 3.23 1.20
C GLY A 70 -5.28 2.94 1.42
N HIS A 71 -4.60 3.75 2.24
CA HIS A 71 -3.20 3.49 2.61
C HIS A 71 -3.02 2.12 3.26
N ILE A 72 -3.98 1.68 4.09
CA ILE A 72 -3.94 0.36 4.74
C ILE A 72 -4.11 -0.75 3.71
N ILE A 73 -5.14 -0.71 2.87
CA ILE A 73 -5.43 -1.80 1.92
C ILE A 73 -4.41 -1.90 0.78
N LEU A 74 -3.76 -0.79 0.41
CA LEU A 74 -2.66 -0.75 -0.55
C LEU A 74 -1.30 -1.03 0.11
N GLU A 75 -1.26 -1.25 1.42
CA GLU A 75 -0.06 -1.55 2.20
C GLU A 75 1.04 -0.48 2.04
N HIS A 76 0.68 0.80 1.84
CA HIS A 76 1.65 1.88 1.61
C HIS A 76 2.73 1.97 2.69
N PRO A 77 2.43 1.87 4.02
CA PRO A 77 3.44 1.89 5.08
C PRO A 77 4.49 0.76 4.97
N LEU A 78 4.11 -0.40 4.42
CA LEU A 78 5.03 -1.52 4.18
C LEU A 78 5.83 -1.37 2.87
N ARG A 79 5.31 -0.58 1.93
CA ARG A 79 5.91 -0.35 0.61
C ARG A 79 6.91 0.81 0.58
N LEU A 80 7.05 1.58 1.65
CA LEU A 80 7.99 2.70 1.73
C LEU A 80 9.43 2.26 1.43
N GLY A 81 9.90 1.15 2.00
CA GLY A 81 11.23 0.59 1.77
C GLY A 81 12.35 1.60 2.07
N HIS A 82 13.28 1.76 1.14
CA HIS A 82 14.41 2.71 1.23
C HIS A 82 14.12 4.06 0.53
N ARG A 83 12.87 4.33 0.16
CA ARG A 83 12.48 5.57 -0.51
C ARG A 83 12.54 6.76 0.44
N ILE A 84 12.71 7.96 -0.12
CA ILE A 84 12.62 9.21 0.64
C ILE A 84 11.18 9.34 1.17
N PRO A 85 10.96 9.33 2.49
CA PRO A 85 9.62 9.19 3.05
C PRO A 85 8.64 10.26 2.56
N ARG A 86 9.09 11.52 2.49
CA ARG A 86 8.27 12.65 2.02
C ARG A 86 7.77 12.43 0.58
N ILE A 87 8.67 12.06 -0.34
CA ILE A 87 8.31 11.85 -1.75
C ILE A 87 7.43 10.62 -1.90
N ALA A 88 7.72 9.56 -1.14
CA ALA A 88 6.93 8.33 -1.16
C ALA A 88 5.50 8.55 -0.63
N ASN A 89 5.35 9.36 0.41
CA ASN A 89 4.03 9.77 0.92
C ASN A 89 3.26 10.55 -0.15
N MET A 90 3.86 11.59 -0.72
CA MET A 90 3.24 12.37 -1.79
C MET A 90 2.82 11.50 -2.99
N ALA A 91 3.67 10.55 -3.39
CA ALA A 91 3.37 9.62 -4.49
C ALA A 91 2.16 8.73 -4.18
N ALA A 92 2.09 8.21 -2.95
CA ALA A 92 0.97 7.41 -2.48
C ALA A 92 -0.33 8.23 -2.46
N ASP A 93 -0.26 9.47 -1.98
CA ASP A 93 -1.40 10.40 -1.90
C ASP A 93 -1.94 10.77 -3.28
N TYR A 94 -1.07 11.10 -4.24
CA TYR A 94 -1.51 11.41 -5.61
C TYR A 94 -2.32 10.27 -6.20
N CYS A 95 -1.81 9.04 -6.12
CA CYS A 95 -2.49 7.86 -6.65
C CYS A 95 -3.83 7.61 -5.95
N LEU A 96 -3.83 7.68 -4.62
CA LEU A 96 -5.02 7.38 -3.81
C LEU A 96 -6.09 8.45 -3.93
N ASN A 97 -5.71 9.73 -3.87
CA ASN A 97 -6.65 10.84 -3.99
C ASN A 97 -7.33 10.84 -5.36
N HIS A 98 -6.57 10.56 -6.43
CA HIS A 98 -7.14 10.44 -7.77
C HIS A 98 -8.21 9.34 -7.83
N MET A 99 -7.92 8.17 -7.27
CA MET A 99 -8.84 7.03 -7.21
C MET A 99 -10.13 7.37 -6.42
N LEU A 100 -9.99 8.05 -5.27
CA LEU A 100 -11.14 8.44 -4.44
C LEU A 100 -12.02 9.49 -5.13
N VAL A 101 -11.41 10.43 -5.85
CA VAL A 101 -12.13 11.45 -6.64
C VAL A 101 -12.86 10.78 -7.82
N GLU A 102 -12.22 9.85 -8.54
CA GLU A 102 -12.88 9.06 -9.59
C GLU A 102 -14.08 8.25 -9.04
N ASP A 103 -13.99 7.78 -7.79
CA ASP A 103 -15.09 7.07 -7.10
C ASP A 103 -16.19 8.02 -6.56
N GLY A 104 -16.09 9.32 -6.88
CA GLY A 104 -17.10 10.34 -6.57
C GLY A 104 -17.03 10.90 -5.16
N MET A 105 -15.90 10.81 -4.47
CA MET A 105 -15.72 11.40 -3.15
C MET A 105 -15.35 12.88 -3.21
N THR A 106 -15.69 13.61 -2.15
CA THR A 106 -15.43 15.05 -2.04
C THR A 106 -14.00 15.29 -1.57
N PHE A 107 -13.14 15.77 -2.47
CA PHE A 107 -11.74 16.04 -2.19
C PHE A 107 -11.56 17.12 -1.09
N ILE A 108 -10.48 16.99 -0.32
CA ILE A 108 -10.04 17.98 0.67
C ILE A 108 -9.02 18.89 -0.03
N GLU A 109 -9.35 20.18 -0.15
CA GLU A 109 -8.49 21.16 -0.81
C GLU A 109 -7.12 21.25 -0.10
N GLY A 110 -6.05 21.46 -0.88
CA GLY A 110 -4.67 21.50 -0.40
C GLY A 110 -3.96 20.15 -0.38
N GLY A 111 -4.67 19.04 -0.63
CA GLY A 111 -4.05 17.72 -0.79
C GLY A 111 -3.40 17.51 -2.15
N CYS A 112 -2.67 16.39 -2.29
CA CYS A 112 -2.01 15.98 -3.52
C CYS A 112 -3.04 15.49 -4.56
N LEU A 113 -3.29 16.28 -5.61
CA LEU A 113 -4.15 15.87 -6.72
C LEU A 113 -3.63 16.48 -8.04
N ASP A 114 -3.16 15.64 -8.95
CA ASP A 114 -2.69 16.04 -10.27
C ASP A 114 -2.96 14.91 -11.27
N PRO A 115 -3.63 15.17 -12.40
CA PRO A 115 -3.98 14.14 -13.39
C PRO A 115 -2.77 13.47 -14.05
N ARG A 116 -1.55 13.99 -13.89
CA ARG A 116 -0.32 13.34 -14.36
C ARG A 116 0.06 12.10 -13.53
N TYR A 117 -0.34 12.06 -12.27
CA TYR A 117 0.08 11.06 -11.28
C TYR A 117 -1.05 10.07 -10.96
N THR A 118 -1.44 9.28 -11.97
CA THR A 118 -2.57 8.34 -11.88
C THR A 118 -2.15 6.87 -11.94
N THR A 119 -0.85 6.62 -11.91
CA THR A 119 -0.27 5.28 -12.01
C THR A 119 0.01 4.67 -10.63
N THR A 120 0.96 3.74 -10.53
CA THR A 120 1.31 3.14 -9.23
C THR A 120 2.18 4.10 -8.39
N MET A 121 2.13 3.95 -7.07
CA MET A 121 2.94 4.73 -6.14
C MET A 121 4.43 4.75 -6.54
N GLU A 122 4.96 3.59 -6.97
CA GLU A 122 6.36 3.46 -7.36
C GLU A 122 6.70 4.30 -8.61
N GLN A 123 5.83 4.28 -9.61
CA GLN A 123 6.02 5.07 -10.83
C GLN A 123 5.90 6.57 -10.57
N VAL A 124 4.92 6.97 -9.76
CA VAL A 124 4.77 8.38 -9.37
C VAL A 124 5.96 8.85 -8.53
N TYR A 125 6.48 7.99 -7.65
CA TYR A 125 7.69 8.28 -6.89
C TYR A 125 8.89 8.60 -7.80
N GLU A 126 9.15 7.76 -8.82
CA GLU A 126 10.22 8.00 -9.78
C GLU A 126 10.01 9.29 -10.59
N MET A 127 8.76 9.60 -10.95
CA MET A 127 8.43 10.85 -11.64
C MET A 127 8.74 12.06 -10.75
N LEU A 128 8.28 12.07 -9.51
CA LEU A 128 8.51 13.15 -8.55
C LEU A 128 10.02 13.32 -8.25
N LEU A 129 10.74 12.21 -8.09
CA LEU A 129 12.19 12.26 -7.87
C LEU A 129 12.91 12.89 -9.06
N SER A 130 12.57 12.50 -10.29
CA SER A 130 13.16 13.05 -11.50
C SER A 130 12.83 14.54 -11.73
N GLU A 131 11.67 15.01 -11.26
CA GLU A 131 11.28 16.42 -11.31
C GLU A 131 12.08 17.24 -10.28
N GLN A 132 12.32 16.71 -9.10
CA GLN A 132 13.14 17.35 -8.08
C GLN A 132 14.61 17.50 -8.56
N GLU A 133 15.21 16.45 -9.11
CA GLU A 133 16.57 16.50 -9.65
C GLU A 133 16.74 17.53 -10.78
N LYS A 134 15.72 17.72 -11.61
CA LYS A 134 15.72 18.76 -12.66
C LYS A 134 15.53 20.17 -12.10
N GLY A 135 14.84 20.32 -10.97
CA GLY A 135 14.65 21.59 -10.28
C GLY A 135 15.94 22.08 -9.60
N ASP A 136 16.69 21.18 -9.00
CA ASP A 136 17.96 21.51 -8.33
C ASP A 136 19.11 21.82 -9.30
N GLY A 137 19.02 21.42 -10.58
CA GLY A 137 20.03 21.71 -11.60
C GLY A 137 20.01 23.14 -12.18
N ALA A 138 19.10 24.00 -11.74
CA ALA A 138 18.93 25.36 -12.28
C ALA A 138 19.28 26.49 -11.29
N GLY A 139 20.03 26.24 -10.24
CA GLY A 139 20.42 27.29 -9.28
C GLY A 139 21.49 26.83 -8.32
N GLU A 140 22.76 27.17 -8.56
CA GLU A 140 23.79 27.22 -7.54
C GLU A 140 23.41 28.34 -6.53
N GLY A 141 22.82 27.92 -5.41
CA GLY A 141 22.49 28.79 -4.30
C GLY A 141 22.51 27.96 -3.02
N GLU A 142 23.66 28.04 -2.31
CA GLU A 142 23.77 27.56 -0.92
C GLU A 142 22.67 28.21 -0.07
N GLY A 143 21.73 27.40 0.35
CA GLY A 143 20.67 27.76 1.28
C GLY A 143 20.20 26.51 1.99
N GLU A 144 20.83 26.19 3.12
CA GLU A 144 20.20 25.36 4.15
C GLU A 144 18.92 26.07 4.60
N GLY A 145 17.82 25.74 3.97
CA GLY A 145 16.49 26.18 4.31
C GLY A 145 15.62 24.97 4.46
N GLU A 146 15.39 24.52 5.68
CA GLU A 146 14.20 23.75 6.04
C GLU A 146 12.99 24.60 5.64
N SER A 147 12.55 24.48 4.39
CA SER A 147 11.28 25.06 3.99
C SER A 147 10.18 24.15 4.54
N GLU A 148 9.78 24.40 5.77
CA GLU A 148 8.44 24.13 6.25
C GLU A 148 7.49 24.88 5.31
N SER A 149 7.07 24.27 4.22
CA SER A 149 5.91 24.76 3.51
C SER A 149 4.70 24.35 4.34
N ASP A 150 4.28 25.25 5.22
CA ASP A 150 2.95 25.31 5.78
C ASP A 150 1.94 25.39 4.61
N GLY A 151 1.66 24.26 4.00
CA GLY A 151 0.48 24.05 3.16
C GLY A 151 -0.70 23.89 4.12
N ASP A 152 -1.24 25.02 4.57
CA ASP A 152 -2.44 25.08 5.39
C ASP A 152 -3.63 24.47 4.58
N GLY A 153 -3.93 23.20 4.83
CA GLY A 153 -5.18 22.60 4.38
C GLY A 153 -5.16 21.17 3.84
N GLY A 154 -4.01 20.62 3.49
CA GLY A 154 -3.90 19.24 2.99
C GLY A 154 -3.81 18.21 4.13
N ILE A 155 -4.04 16.94 3.80
CA ILE A 155 -3.64 15.84 4.67
C ILE A 155 -2.12 15.85 4.70
N GLY A 156 -1.52 16.05 5.89
CA GLY A 156 -0.06 16.14 6.10
C GLY A 156 0.60 14.77 5.97
N PRO A 157 1.87 14.61 6.38
CA PRO A 157 2.55 13.31 6.34
C PRO A 157 1.75 12.33 7.22
N ASP A 158 1.05 11.41 6.56
CA ASP A 158 0.05 10.51 7.12
C ASP A 158 0.53 9.05 7.21
N LEU A 159 1.64 8.73 6.55
CA LEU A 159 2.23 7.40 6.63
C LEU A 159 3.24 7.29 7.78
N MET A 160 2.91 6.47 8.76
CA MET A 160 3.84 6.07 9.81
C MET A 160 4.56 4.77 9.41
N PRO A 161 5.85 4.60 9.78
CA PRO A 161 6.55 3.35 9.54
C PRO A 161 5.84 2.17 10.21
N ALA A 162 5.58 1.12 9.44
CA ALA A 162 4.99 -0.10 9.96
C ALA A 162 6.07 -0.93 10.69
N ASN A 163 6.06 -0.92 12.02
CA ASN A 163 6.91 -1.78 12.84
C ASN A 163 6.27 -3.16 12.97
N MET A 164 6.54 -4.02 11.99
CA MET A 164 6.00 -5.40 11.94
C MET A 164 7.12 -6.38 11.62
N SER A 165 7.17 -7.51 12.33
CA SER A 165 7.98 -8.66 11.92
C SER A 165 7.44 -9.29 10.64
N ASP A 166 8.26 -10.07 9.92
CA ASP A 166 7.87 -10.72 8.67
C ASP A 166 6.60 -11.60 8.83
N MET A 167 6.49 -12.31 9.95
CA MET A 167 5.31 -13.13 10.26
C MET A 167 4.07 -12.26 10.48
N GLU A 168 4.20 -11.15 11.20
CA GLU A 168 3.09 -10.20 11.40
C GLU A 168 2.66 -9.55 10.09
N GLN A 169 3.60 -9.22 9.19
CA GLN A 169 3.29 -8.70 7.87
C GLN A 169 2.48 -9.69 7.05
N GLN A 170 2.87 -10.97 7.03
CA GLN A 170 2.12 -12.01 6.30
C GLN A 170 0.69 -12.16 6.82
N VAL A 171 0.51 -12.22 8.16
CA VAL A 171 -0.82 -12.29 8.78
C VAL A 171 -1.63 -11.04 8.45
N HIS A 172 -1.00 -9.87 8.48
CA HIS A 172 -1.64 -8.59 8.17
C HIS A 172 -2.09 -8.53 6.71
N THR A 173 -1.22 -8.87 5.75
CA THR A 173 -1.57 -8.95 4.32
C THR A 173 -2.73 -9.91 4.05
N GLN A 174 -2.76 -11.08 4.73
CA GLN A 174 -3.90 -11.99 4.60
C GLN A 174 -5.20 -11.37 5.11
N LYS A 175 -5.16 -10.67 6.25
CA LYS A 175 -6.32 -9.95 6.80
C LYS A 175 -6.81 -8.86 5.84
N ILE A 176 -5.90 -8.08 5.27
CA ILE A 176 -6.24 -7.06 4.26
C ILE A 176 -6.96 -7.70 3.08
N ARG A 177 -6.43 -8.78 2.52
CA ARG A 177 -7.06 -9.51 1.40
C ARG A 177 -8.47 -9.98 1.74
N GLN A 178 -8.70 -10.47 2.95
CA GLN A 178 -10.04 -10.86 3.41
C GLN A 178 -10.99 -9.65 3.46
N ILE A 179 -10.54 -8.53 4.03
CA ILE A 179 -11.34 -7.29 4.09
C ILE A 179 -11.68 -6.79 2.69
N VAL A 180 -10.69 -6.74 1.78
CA VAL A 180 -10.89 -6.28 0.40
C VAL A 180 -11.84 -7.20 -0.36
N ALA A 181 -11.72 -8.52 -0.22
CA ALA A 181 -12.62 -9.49 -0.84
C ALA A 181 -14.07 -9.32 -0.33
N GLN A 182 -14.24 -9.13 0.98
CA GLN A 182 -15.54 -8.85 1.58
C GLN A 182 -16.12 -7.52 1.07
N ALA A 183 -15.31 -6.45 1.06
CA ALA A 183 -15.72 -5.12 0.59
C ALA A 183 -16.14 -5.15 -0.89
N ALA A 184 -15.38 -5.86 -1.73
CA ALA A 184 -15.71 -6.05 -3.14
C ALA A 184 -17.03 -6.79 -3.32
N THR A 185 -17.27 -7.84 -2.53
CA THR A 185 -18.53 -8.60 -2.58
C THR A 185 -19.72 -7.70 -2.23
N VAL A 186 -19.62 -6.94 -1.14
CA VAL A 186 -20.67 -6.00 -0.70
C VAL A 186 -20.92 -4.93 -1.76
N ALA A 187 -19.87 -4.33 -2.33
CA ALA A 187 -19.99 -3.30 -3.35
C ALA A 187 -20.63 -3.83 -4.64
N ARG A 188 -20.27 -5.04 -5.09
CA ARG A 188 -20.88 -5.71 -6.25
C ARG A 188 -22.36 -6.01 -6.02
N MET A 189 -22.70 -6.54 -4.84
CA MET A 189 -24.11 -6.82 -4.48
C MET A 189 -24.94 -5.54 -4.45
N ALA A 190 -24.36 -4.42 -4.04
CA ALA A 190 -25.02 -3.11 -4.03
C ALA A 190 -25.05 -2.42 -5.42
N GLY A 191 -24.43 -3.00 -6.45
CA GLY A 191 -24.30 -2.40 -7.78
C GLY A 191 -23.44 -1.13 -7.79
N LYS A 192 -22.48 -1.01 -6.85
CA LYS A 192 -21.65 0.18 -6.63
C LYS A 192 -20.14 -0.13 -6.74
N MET A 193 -19.80 -0.97 -7.69
CA MET A 193 -18.41 -1.33 -7.97
C MET A 193 -17.95 -0.60 -9.21
N SER A 194 -17.10 0.43 -9.05
CA SER A 194 -16.51 1.17 -10.16
C SER A 194 -15.38 0.38 -10.84
N ALA A 195 -15.05 0.73 -12.09
CA ALA A 195 -13.93 0.11 -12.79
C ALA A 195 -12.59 0.37 -12.09
N GLY A 196 -12.43 1.53 -11.42
CA GLY A 196 -11.26 1.83 -10.60
C GLY A 196 -11.15 0.89 -9.41
N LEU A 197 -12.24 0.68 -8.68
CA LEU A 197 -12.30 -0.26 -7.56
C LEU A 197 -12.07 -1.72 -8.00
N GLU A 198 -12.59 -2.13 -9.18
CA GLU A 198 -12.29 -3.48 -9.71
C GLU A 198 -10.79 -3.66 -9.98
N ARG A 199 -10.10 -2.65 -10.53
CA ARG A 199 -8.65 -2.68 -10.74
C ARG A 199 -7.90 -2.80 -9.42
N LEU A 200 -8.26 -1.96 -8.42
CA LEU A 200 -7.67 -2.01 -7.09
C LEU A 200 -7.85 -3.38 -6.43
N VAL A 201 -9.06 -3.93 -6.47
CA VAL A 201 -9.37 -5.26 -5.89
C VAL A 201 -8.53 -6.34 -6.56
N ASN A 202 -8.42 -6.30 -7.89
CA ASN A 202 -7.60 -7.25 -8.62
C ASN A 202 -6.12 -7.12 -8.24
N GLU A 203 -5.59 -5.91 -8.12
CA GLU A 203 -4.21 -5.67 -7.69
C GLU A 203 -3.93 -6.24 -6.29
N VAL A 204 -4.81 -5.97 -5.32
CA VAL A 204 -4.63 -6.44 -3.94
C VAL A 204 -4.82 -7.95 -3.80
N LEU A 205 -5.77 -8.54 -4.53
CA LEU A 205 -6.08 -9.96 -4.43
C LEU A 205 -5.18 -10.85 -5.28
N GLN A 206 -4.49 -10.30 -6.30
CA GLN A 206 -3.53 -11.08 -7.08
C GLN A 206 -2.41 -11.62 -6.17
N PRO A 207 -2.07 -12.90 -6.28
CA PRO A 207 -0.94 -13.44 -5.55
C PRO A 207 0.34 -12.75 -6.03
N LYS A 208 1.01 -12.04 -5.12
CA LYS A 208 2.35 -11.52 -5.39
C LYS A 208 3.28 -12.73 -5.51
N VAL A 209 3.71 -13.03 -6.73
CA VAL A 209 4.71 -14.07 -6.97
C VAL A 209 6.05 -13.54 -6.47
N LEU A 210 6.52 -14.07 -5.35
CA LEU A 210 7.86 -13.79 -4.85
C LEU A 210 8.88 -14.48 -5.77
N TRP A 211 9.42 -13.73 -6.72
CA TRP A 211 10.41 -14.25 -7.67
C TRP A 211 11.60 -14.92 -6.96
N ALA A 212 11.97 -14.45 -5.78
CA ALA A 212 12.99 -15.09 -4.95
C ALA A 212 12.62 -16.53 -4.57
N ASP A 213 11.36 -16.80 -4.24
CA ASP A 213 10.89 -18.14 -3.91
C ASP A 213 10.78 -19.02 -5.15
N VAL A 214 10.30 -18.44 -6.26
CA VAL A 214 10.27 -19.15 -7.56
C VAL A 214 11.71 -19.50 -7.98
N LEU A 215 12.64 -18.55 -7.90
CA LEU A 215 14.04 -18.77 -8.23
C LEU A 215 14.68 -19.79 -7.29
N ARG A 216 14.43 -19.69 -5.98
CA ARG A 216 14.94 -20.67 -4.99
C ARG A 216 14.40 -22.07 -5.29
N ASN A 217 13.10 -22.20 -5.55
CA ASN A 217 12.49 -23.48 -5.89
C ASN A 217 13.04 -24.01 -7.23
N PHE A 218 13.25 -23.14 -8.21
CA PHE A 218 13.87 -23.51 -9.48
C PHE A 218 15.31 -23.97 -9.29
N MET A 219 16.11 -23.22 -8.53
CA MET A 219 17.50 -23.60 -8.21
C MET A 219 17.55 -24.92 -7.45
N GLN A 220 16.70 -25.12 -6.44
CA GLN A 220 16.60 -26.38 -5.71
C GLN A 220 16.15 -27.54 -6.61
N ALA A 221 15.25 -27.28 -7.55
CA ALA A 221 14.81 -28.30 -8.50
C ALA A 221 15.88 -28.63 -9.56
N THR A 222 16.79 -27.70 -9.83
CA THR A 222 17.80 -27.80 -10.87
C THR A 222 19.18 -28.14 -10.29
N SER A 223 19.46 -27.79 -9.01
CA SER A 223 20.69 -28.17 -8.34
C SER A 223 20.71 -29.70 -8.14
N ARG A 224 21.78 -30.28 -8.59
CA ARG A 224 22.08 -31.69 -8.31
C ARG A 224 22.83 -31.72 -7.00
N ASP A 225 22.13 -32.12 -5.94
CA ASP A 225 22.61 -31.91 -4.57
C ASP A 225 23.77 -32.81 -4.14
N ASP A 226 24.12 -33.85 -4.93
CA ASP A 226 25.21 -34.73 -4.54
C ASP A 226 25.98 -35.29 -5.72
N GLU A 227 27.30 -35.24 -5.62
CA GLU A 227 28.24 -35.98 -6.46
C GLU A 227 28.72 -37.22 -5.71
N SER A 228 28.35 -38.40 -6.17
CA SER A 228 28.78 -39.65 -5.55
C SER A 228 29.91 -40.28 -6.33
N TRP A 229 31.05 -40.47 -5.67
CA TRP A 229 32.18 -41.27 -6.17
C TRP A 229 31.93 -42.78 -6.07
N SER A 230 30.88 -43.22 -5.38
CA SER A 230 30.54 -44.64 -5.24
C SER A 230 29.94 -45.26 -6.50
N ARG A 231 29.45 -44.43 -7.43
CA ARG A 231 28.93 -44.86 -8.73
C ARG A 231 29.62 -44.12 -9.85
N ARG A 232 30.02 -44.89 -10.87
CA ARG A 232 30.63 -44.37 -12.08
C ARG A 232 29.59 -43.68 -12.96
N ASN A 233 29.90 -42.46 -13.43
CA ASN A 233 29.07 -41.79 -14.42
C ASN A 233 29.06 -42.57 -15.74
N ARG A 234 27.92 -43.10 -16.12
CA ARG A 234 27.75 -43.97 -17.29
C ARG A 234 27.91 -43.24 -18.63
N ARG A 235 27.93 -41.93 -18.64
CA ARG A 235 28.15 -41.13 -19.86
C ARG A 235 29.61 -41.02 -20.27
N PHE A 236 30.52 -41.27 -19.33
CA PHE A 236 31.97 -41.16 -19.55
C PHE A 236 32.61 -42.48 -19.14
N THR A 237 32.75 -43.39 -20.12
CA THR A 237 33.23 -44.75 -19.86
C THR A 237 34.73 -44.84 -19.71
N GLU A 238 35.50 -43.88 -20.25
CA GLU A 238 36.96 -43.87 -20.27
C GLU A 238 37.57 -43.13 -19.08
N VAL A 239 36.81 -42.28 -18.39
CA VAL A 239 37.29 -41.52 -17.23
C VAL A 239 36.38 -41.78 -16.04
N TYR A 240 36.95 -42.00 -14.85
CA TYR A 240 36.19 -42.18 -13.63
C TYR A 240 35.73 -40.80 -13.12
N LEU A 241 34.51 -40.44 -13.42
CA LEU A 241 33.85 -39.23 -12.95
C LEU A 241 32.74 -39.59 -11.98
N PRO A 242 32.47 -38.72 -10.96
CA PRO A 242 31.37 -38.95 -10.06
C PRO A 242 30.01 -38.91 -10.78
N ASP A 243 29.07 -39.71 -10.33
CA ASP A 243 27.68 -39.63 -10.79
C ASP A 243 26.94 -38.63 -9.94
N SER A 244 26.20 -37.73 -10.58
CA SER A 244 25.38 -36.71 -9.91
C SER A 244 23.95 -37.20 -9.79
N TYR A 245 23.41 -37.27 -8.59
CA TYR A 245 22.03 -37.62 -8.32
C TYR A 245 21.35 -36.56 -7.46
N SER A 246 20.08 -36.32 -7.70
CA SER A 246 19.28 -35.47 -6.82
C SER A 246 18.54 -36.35 -5.82
N LEU A 247 18.65 -36.02 -4.54
CA LEU A 247 17.84 -36.59 -3.46
C LEU A 247 16.39 -36.09 -3.57
N ARG A 248 15.73 -36.33 -4.69
CA ARG A 248 14.27 -36.20 -4.68
C ARG A 248 13.70 -37.37 -3.92
N LEU A 249 13.37 -37.17 -2.67
CA LEU A 249 12.41 -37.99 -1.96
C LEU A 249 11.10 -37.90 -2.75
N GLY A 250 10.80 -38.98 -3.45
CA GLY A 250 9.50 -39.12 -4.09
C GLY A 250 8.43 -39.02 -2.99
N SER A 251 7.62 -38.00 -3.05
CA SER A 251 6.38 -37.97 -2.31
C SER A 251 5.49 -39.07 -2.90
N LEU A 252 5.27 -40.11 -2.12
CA LEU A 252 4.13 -41.01 -2.25
C LEU A 252 2.83 -40.25 -1.97
#